data_875390a5c44c0e805453381af9a0885e
#
_entry.id   875390a5c44c0e805453381af9a0885e
#
_cell.length_a   1.000
_cell.length_b   1.000
_cell.length_c   1.000
_cell.angle_alpha   90.00
_cell.angle_beta   90.00
_cell.angle_gamma   90.00
#
_symmetry.space_group_name_H-M   'P 1'
#
loop_
_entity.id
_entity.type
_entity.pdbx_description
1 polymer ?
#
loop_
_entity_poly.entity_id
_entity_poly.type
_entity_poly.pdbx_seq_one_letter_code
_entity_poly.pdbx_strand_id
1 'polypeptide(L)'
;MLGIAPEMLALQREGPITRVQTAGEDAWLVTRYDEVRTLLADRRLGLSNPHPEQSAKSAARRFMVALMFGDDHDTEAARHARMRTLLVPRFSTRRMRLMKTRIEQHVDELLDQMAAGTPPIDLHRALSFPLPTMVICDLLGVPLADRERFGQWARGTFDQSDNQHSANTFQQVVDYITELVARKRIEPGDDLLSELIAHKDGALSDAEIAHLGNAVLLFGYETTIVRIDLGTLLLLRNPAQRALLAEKPELAPAAVEEILRLGVGGKGSNAIIPRYAHSDITVGETKIRTGDAVMLAIGAANYDGRAFPDGDLFDLARHKPKSHLAFGHGVRHCIGRTLARIELTAVFERLFRRLPDLRLAVPEESLRWQEHRITGGFDEIPVTF
;
A
#
# COMPACT_ATOMS: atom_id res chain seq x y z
N MET A 1 19.40 -1.70 -1.79
CA MET A 1 18.25 -0.89 -1.36
C MET A 1 16.93 -1.47 -1.86
N LEU A 2 16.80 -1.83 -3.14
CA LEU A 2 15.68 -2.62 -3.66
C LEU A 2 15.93 -4.12 -3.47
N GLY A 3 14.87 -4.87 -3.20
CA GLY A 3 14.90 -6.33 -3.07
C GLY A 3 14.76 -6.80 -1.62
N ILE A 4 14.78 -8.10 -1.43
CA ILE A 4 14.66 -8.77 -0.13
C ILE A 4 16.03 -8.93 0.51
N ALA A 5 16.10 -8.72 1.82
CA ALA A 5 17.31 -8.94 2.59
C ALA A 5 17.83 -10.41 2.42
N PRO A 6 19.14 -10.60 2.18
CA PRO A 6 19.71 -11.95 2.00
C PRO A 6 19.42 -12.89 3.17
N GLU A 7 19.35 -12.35 4.39
CA GLU A 7 19.03 -13.10 5.62
C GLU A 7 17.60 -13.65 5.57
N MET A 8 16.65 -12.87 5.06
CA MET A 8 15.27 -13.30 4.87
C MET A 8 15.16 -14.47 3.88
N LEU A 9 15.91 -14.39 2.77
CA LEU A 9 15.97 -15.47 1.79
C LEU A 9 16.70 -16.70 2.32
N ALA A 10 17.68 -16.54 3.23
CA ALA A 10 18.33 -17.65 3.92
C ALA A 10 17.32 -18.39 4.80
N LEU A 11 16.59 -17.68 5.66
CA LEU A 11 15.54 -18.25 6.49
C LEU A 11 14.47 -18.97 5.67
N GLN A 12 14.07 -18.41 4.52
CA GLN A 12 13.11 -19.05 3.61
C GLN A 12 13.62 -20.39 3.05
N ARG A 13 14.93 -20.52 2.78
CA ARG A 13 15.52 -21.79 2.34
C ARG A 13 15.52 -22.84 3.44
N GLU A 14 15.83 -22.45 4.67
CA GLU A 14 15.87 -23.33 5.85
C GLU A 14 14.49 -23.91 6.17
N GLY A 15 13.44 -23.08 6.16
CA GLY A 15 12.10 -23.54 6.50
C GLY A 15 11.00 -22.54 6.14
N PRO A 16 9.73 -23.00 6.18
CA PRO A 16 8.57 -22.13 5.91
C PRO A 16 8.28 -21.16 7.04
N ILE A 17 8.65 -21.53 8.28
CA ILE A 17 8.36 -20.80 9.51
C ILE A 17 9.55 -20.88 10.46
N THR A 18 9.92 -19.75 11.05
CA THR A 18 11.06 -19.63 11.96
C THR A 18 10.67 -18.74 13.14
N ARG A 19 11.12 -19.06 14.35
CA ARG A 19 10.96 -18.18 15.49
C ARG A 19 11.99 -17.05 15.42
N VAL A 20 11.51 -15.82 15.56
CA VAL A 20 12.34 -14.61 15.51
C VAL A 20 11.99 -13.70 16.66
N GLN A 21 12.93 -12.81 17.02
CA GLN A 21 12.68 -11.73 17.96
C GLN A 21 12.45 -10.44 17.19
N THR A 22 11.31 -9.80 17.39
CA THR A 22 10.98 -8.49 16.86
C THR A 22 11.04 -7.47 18.00
N ALA A 23 10.85 -6.18 17.72
CA ALA A 23 10.96 -5.07 18.68
C ALA A 23 10.32 -5.34 20.07
N GLY A 24 10.82 -6.31 20.80
CA GLY A 24 10.46 -6.64 22.17
C GLY A 24 9.49 -7.82 22.37
N GLU A 25 9.12 -8.54 21.32
CA GLU A 25 8.33 -9.77 21.41
C GLU A 25 8.86 -10.89 20.53
N ASP A 26 8.70 -12.11 20.95
CA ASP A 26 8.93 -13.30 20.11
C ASP A 26 7.81 -13.41 19.08
N ALA A 27 8.15 -13.76 17.85
CA ALA A 27 7.20 -13.92 16.76
C ALA A 27 7.54 -15.11 15.86
N TRP A 28 6.55 -15.62 15.17
CA TRP A 28 6.71 -16.59 14.09
C TRP A 28 6.82 -15.88 12.76
N LEU A 29 7.99 -15.93 12.13
CA LEU A 29 8.22 -15.40 10.77
C LEU A 29 7.89 -16.47 9.75
N VAL A 30 6.95 -16.19 8.85
CA VAL A 30 6.52 -17.08 7.77
C VAL A 30 6.95 -16.48 6.44
N THR A 31 7.72 -17.23 5.65
CA THR A 31 8.42 -16.69 4.48
C THR A 31 8.06 -17.35 3.15
N ARG A 32 7.63 -18.62 3.15
CA ARG A 32 7.29 -19.34 1.90
C ARG A 32 5.89 -18.99 1.41
N TYR A 33 5.74 -18.99 0.10
CA TYR A 33 4.54 -18.52 -0.59
C TYR A 33 3.26 -19.25 -0.14
N ASP A 34 3.25 -20.58 -0.13
CA ASP A 34 2.04 -21.34 0.12
C ASP A 34 1.58 -21.21 1.58
N GLU A 35 2.52 -21.16 2.53
CA GLU A 35 2.22 -20.94 3.96
C GLU A 35 1.76 -19.51 4.22
N VAL A 36 2.44 -18.49 3.66
CA VAL A 36 2.02 -17.09 3.76
C VAL A 36 0.61 -16.92 3.18
N ARG A 37 0.35 -17.48 2.00
CA ARG A 37 -0.96 -17.41 1.35
C ARG A 37 -2.04 -18.09 2.18
N THR A 38 -1.76 -19.25 2.73
CA THR A 38 -2.69 -20.01 3.60
C THR A 38 -3.03 -19.22 4.85
N LEU A 39 -2.01 -18.69 5.54
CA LEU A 39 -2.19 -17.95 6.78
C LEU A 39 -2.84 -16.56 6.56
N LEU A 40 -2.63 -15.92 5.40
CA LEU A 40 -3.37 -14.70 5.03
C LEU A 40 -4.88 -14.93 4.92
N ALA A 41 -5.30 -16.14 4.57
CA ALA A 41 -6.71 -16.53 4.48
C ALA A 41 -7.28 -17.10 5.81
N ASP A 42 -6.43 -17.42 6.76
CA ASP A 42 -6.85 -18.04 8.02
C ASP A 42 -7.56 -17.01 8.92
N ARG A 43 -8.82 -17.29 9.22
CA ARG A 43 -9.66 -16.41 10.06
C ARG A 43 -9.26 -16.41 11.54
N ARG A 44 -8.42 -17.36 11.95
CA ARG A 44 -7.85 -17.41 13.30
C ARG A 44 -6.72 -16.41 13.51
N LEU A 45 -6.27 -15.73 12.44
CA LEU A 45 -5.29 -14.65 12.52
C LEU A 45 -5.97 -13.29 12.44
N GLY A 46 -5.79 -12.47 13.48
CA GLY A 46 -6.30 -11.10 13.59
C GLY A 46 -5.19 -10.05 13.65
N LEU A 47 -5.61 -8.80 13.82
CA LEU A 47 -4.71 -7.65 13.97
C LEU A 47 -4.48 -7.28 15.43
N SER A 48 -5.52 -7.46 16.26
CA SER A 48 -5.46 -7.24 17.71
C SER A 48 -4.91 -8.48 18.43
N ASN A 49 -4.12 -8.23 19.48
CA ASN A 49 -3.66 -9.32 20.35
C ASN A 49 -4.76 -9.69 21.33
N PRO A 50 -5.16 -10.97 21.46
CA PRO A 50 -6.12 -11.41 22.50
C PRO A 50 -5.60 -11.13 23.92
N HIS A 51 -4.28 -10.96 24.10
CA HIS A 51 -3.63 -10.62 25.38
C HIS A 51 -2.82 -9.30 25.21
N PRO A 52 -3.50 -8.15 25.10
CA PRO A 52 -2.85 -6.88 24.75
C PRO A 52 -1.80 -6.42 25.77
N GLU A 53 -1.88 -6.86 27.02
CA GLU A 53 -0.91 -6.60 28.09
C GLU A 53 0.45 -7.31 27.85
N GLN A 54 0.47 -8.38 27.04
CA GLN A 54 1.67 -9.20 26.78
C GLN A 54 2.38 -8.78 25.49
N SER A 55 1.79 -7.89 24.69
CA SER A 55 2.39 -7.51 23.40
C SER A 55 3.31 -6.29 23.56
N ALA A 56 4.54 -6.41 23.05
CA ALA A 56 5.43 -5.28 22.85
C ALA A 56 4.87 -4.39 21.73
N LYS A 57 4.56 -3.14 22.06
CA LYS A 57 3.70 -2.33 21.21
C LYS A 57 4.48 -1.18 20.61
N SER A 58 4.67 -1.15 19.29
CA SER A 58 4.87 0.15 18.66
C SER A 58 3.55 0.94 18.78
N ALA A 59 3.63 2.17 19.31
CA ALA A 59 2.46 3.04 19.46
C ALA A 59 1.73 3.26 18.12
N ALA A 60 2.48 3.38 17.03
CA ALA A 60 1.97 3.56 15.70
C ALA A 60 1.11 2.38 15.21
N ARG A 61 1.54 1.15 15.47
CA ARG A 61 0.76 -0.03 15.08
C ARG A 61 -0.56 -0.11 15.86
N ARG A 62 -0.53 0.15 17.18
CA ARG A 62 -1.76 0.21 17.98
C ARG A 62 -2.72 1.25 17.46
N PHE A 63 -2.20 2.44 17.17
CA PHE A 63 -2.99 3.53 16.62
C PHE A 63 -3.67 3.15 15.30
N MET A 64 -2.93 2.55 14.37
CA MET A 64 -3.48 2.10 13.07
C MET A 64 -4.54 1.01 13.24
N VAL A 65 -4.32 0.02 14.11
CA VAL A 65 -5.28 -1.05 14.37
C VAL A 65 -6.52 -0.49 15.07
N ALA A 66 -6.35 0.32 16.11
CA ALA A 66 -7.44 0.93 16.85
C ALA A 66 -8.30 1.84 15.96
N LEU A 67 -7.64 2.60 15.08
CA LEU A 67 -8.30 3.47 14.12
C LEU A 67 -9.20 2.69 13.13
N MET A 68 -8.74 1.54 12.66
CA MET A 68 -9.40 0.79 11.61
C MET A 68 -10.44 -0.20 12.13
N PHE A 69 -10.10 -0.89 13.21
CA PHE A 69 -10.83 -2.07 13.64
C PHE A 69 -11.25 -1.99 15.12
N GLY A 70 -10.83 -0.92 15.81
CA GLY A 70 -10.80 -0.88 17.27
C GLY A 70 -9.67 -1.79 17.79
N ASP A 71 -9.33 -1.61 19.04
CA ASP A 71 -8.32 -2.41 19.75
C ASP A 71 -8.91 -3.62 20.47
N ASP A 72 -10.22 -3.81 20.37
CA ASP A 72 -10.96 -4.91 20.96
C ASP A 72 -10.98 -6.12 20.01
N HIS A 73 -10.31 -7.17 20.41
CA HIS A 73 -10.20 -8.45 19.72
C HIS A 73 -11.57 -9.08 19.41
N ASP A 74 -12.53 -9.00 20.34
CA ASP A 74 -13.83 -9.67 20.20
C ASP A 74 -14.70 -9.05 19.11
N THR A 75 -14.54 -7.77 18.84
CA THR A 75 -15.30 -7.01 17.84
C THR A 75 -14.57 -6.81 16.51
N GLU A 76 -13.27 -7.11 16.44
CA GLU A 76 -12.43 -6.87 15.24
C GLU A 76 -13.03 -7.49 13.96
N ALA A 77 -13.42 -8.78 14.05
CA ALA A 77 -13.94 -9.50 12.88
C ALA A 77 -15.26 -8.90 12.37
N ALA A 78 -16.15 -8.53 13.28
CA ALA A 78 -17.45 -7.93 12.95
C ALA A 78 -17.27 -6.52 12.34
N ARG A 79 -16.42 -5.68 12.93
CA ARG A 79 -16.09 -4.35 12.42
C ARG A 79 -15.46 -4.41 11.02
N HIS A 80 -14.50 -5.32 10.82
CA HIS A 80 -13.90 -5.55 9.52
C HIS A 80 -14.94 -6.00 8.48
N ALA A 81 -15.82 -6.94 8.82
CA ALA A 81 -16.88 -7.41 7.92
C ALA A 81 -17.84 -6.26 7.55
N ARG A 82 -18.27 -5.43 8.53
CA ARG A 82 -19.10 -4.25 8.28
C ARG A 82 -18.42 -3.25 7.33
N MET A 83 -17.16 -2.90 7.60
CA MET A 83 -16.38 -2.01 6.72
C MET A 83 -16.35 -2.56 5.29
N ARG A 84 -16.07 -3.84 5.12
CA ARG A 84 -16.02 -4.46 3.78
C ARG A 84 -17.38 -4.46 3.09
N THR A 85 -18.47 -4.75 3.79
CA THR A 85 -19.82 -4.69 3.23
C THR A 85 -20.14 -3.29 2.68
N LEU A 86 -19.68 -2.25 3.36
CA LEU A 86 -19.89 -0.86 2.95
C LEU A 86 -18.95 -0.42 1.81
N LEU A 87 -17.68 -0.81 1.85
CA LEU A 87 -16.68 -0.30 0.90
C LEU A 87 -16.53 -1.14 -0.37
N VAL A 88 -16.60 -2.49 -0.31
CA VAL A 88 -16.33 -3.35 -1.48
C VAL A 88 -17.21 -3.02 -2.70
N PRO A 89 -18.52 -2.77 -2.58
CA PRO A 89 -19.34 -2.40 -3.75
C PRO A 89 -18.86 -1.10 -4.43
N ARG A 90 -18.33 -0.16 -3.63
CA ARG A 90 -17.85 1.16 -4.07
C ARG A 90 -16.47 1.12 -4.73
N PHE A 91 -15.72 0.05 -4.49
CA PHE A 91 -14.44 -0.27 -5.16
C PHE A 91 -14.62 -1.34 -6.24
N SER A 92 -15.84 -1.54 -6.75
CA SER A 92 -16.09 -2.48 -7.86
C SER A 92 -15.27 -2.10 -9.09
N THR A 93 -14.87 -3.12 -9.88
CA THR A 93 -14.09 -2.91 -11.12
C THR A 93 -14.78 -1.94 -12.08
N ARG A 94 -16.11 -2.00 -12.18
CA ARG A 94 -16.90 -1.08 -13.03
C ARG A 94 -16.70 0.37 -12.58
N ARG A 95 -16.81 0.65 -11.26
CA ARG A 95 -16.67 2.01 -10.73
C ARG A 95 -15.24 2.52 -10.86
N MET A 96 -14.27 1.73 -10.51
CA MET A 96 -12.86 2.12 -10.63
C MET A 96 -12.47 2.43 -12.08
N ARG A 97 -13.05 1.72 -13.06
CA ARG A 97 -12.83 2.03 -14.48
C ARG A 97 -13.38 3.40 -14.90
N LEU A 98 -14.41 3.93 -14.24
CA LEU A 98 -14.89 5.28 -14.51
C LEU A 98 -13.87 6.36 -14.13
N MET A 99 -13.01 6.09 -13.15
CA MET A 99 -11.93 7.00 -12.76
C MET A 99 -10.74 6.97 -13.73
N LYS A 100 -10.64 5.95 -14.60
CA LYS A 100 -9.47 5.73 -15.46
C LYS A 100 -9.08 6.97 -16.27
N THR A 101 -10.04 7.55 -17.00
CA THR A 101 -9.78 8.71 -17.84
C THR A 101 -9.23 9.90 -17.04
N ARG A 102 -9.77 10.13 -15.85
CA ARG A 102 -9.31 11.22 -14.98
C ARG A 102 -7.93 10.95 -14.41
N ILE A 103 -7.64 9.70 -14.02
CA ILE A 103 -6.30 9.29 -13.58
C ILE A 103 -5.28 9.48 -14.70
N GLU A 104 -5.63 9.10 -15.93
CA GLU A 104 -4.78 9.29 -17.10
C GLU A 104 -4.51 10.77 -17.38
N GLN A 105 -5.51 11.64 -17.25
CA GLN A 105 -5.35 13.09 -17.36
C GLN A 105 -4.39 13.64 -16.28
N HIS A 106 -4.55 13.22 -15.03
CA HIS A 106 -3.61 13.62 -13.95
C HIS A 106 -2.17 13.19 -14.26
N VAL A 107 -1.98 11.98 -14.75
CA VAL A 107 -0.64 11.50 -15.15
C VAL A 107 -0.07 12.36 -16.28
N ASP A 108 -0.87 12.67 -17.31
CA ASP A 108 -0.43 13.47 -18.43
C ASP A 108 -0.06 14.91 -18.00
N GLU A 109 -0.89 15.53 -17.15
CA GLU A 109 -0.62 16.86 -16.58
C GLU A 109 0.69 16.91 -15.77
N LEU A 110 0.91 15.89 -14.90
CA LEU A 110 2.12 15.81 -14.08
C LEU A 110 3.37 15.57 -14.94
N LEU A 111 3.29 14.74 -15.96
CA LEU A 111 4.40 14.49 -16.89
C LEU A 111 4.68 15.71 -17.76
N ASP A 112 3.67 16.49 -18.16
CA ASP A 112 3.85 17.77 -18.86
C ASP A 112 4.60 18.78 -17.99
N GLN A 113 4.23 18.89 -16.71
CA GLN A 113 4.91 19.75 -15.73
C GLN A 113 6.37 19.32 -15.53
N MET A 114 6.62 17.99 -15.42
CA MET A 114 7.98 17.47 -15.34
C MET A 114 8.79 17.84 -16.59
N ALA A 115 8.25 17.59 -17.79
CA ALA A 115 8.94 17.87 -19.05
C ALA A 115 9.25 19.36 -19.26
N ALA A 116 8.43 20.26 -18.72
CA ALA A 116 8.65 21.69 -18.75
C ALA A 116 9.64 22.19 -17.67
N GLY A 117 9.99 21.37 -16.70
CA GLY A 117 10.90 21.72 -15.62
C GLY A 117 12.37 21.64 -16.02
N THR A 118 13.25 22.11 -15.16
CA THR A 118 14.72 22.05 -15.38
C THR A 118 15.31 20.90 -14.55
N PRO A 119 15.88 19.84 -15.18
CA PRO A 119 16.55 18.78 -14.45
C PRO A 119 17.78 19.27 -13.64
N PRO A 120 18.13 18.62 -12.50
CA PRO A 120 17.47 17.45 -11.96
C PRO A 120 16.12 17.77 -11.29
N ILE A 121 15.13 16.90 -11.51
CA ILE A 121 13.80 17.00 -10.91
C ILE A 121 13.63 15.85 -9.91
N ASP A 122 12.99 16.14 -8.76
CA ASP A 122 12.60 15.09 -7.82
C ASP A 122 11.32 14.38 -8.31
N LEU A 123 11.46 13.15 -8.83
CA LEU A 123 10.37 12.32 -9.31
C LEU A 123 9.32 12.07 -8.21
N HIS A 124 9.78 11.89 -6.96
CA HIS A 124 8.87 11.65 -5.84
C HIS A 124 7.88 12.82 -5.68
N ARG A 125 8.39 14.05 -5.72
CA ARG A 125 7.57 15.28 -5.58
C ARG A 125 6.80 15.64 -6.84
N ALA A 126 7.37 15.35 -8.01
CA ALA A 126 6.77 15.75 -9.28
C ALA A 126 5.68 14.78 -9.77
N LEU A 127 5.76 13.49 -9.43
CA LEU A 127 4.84 12.46 -9.93
C LEU A 127 4.29 11.57 -8.83
N SER A 128 5.18 10.90 -8.06
CA SER A 128 4.78 9.79 -7.20
C SER A 128 3.85 10.23 -6.07
N PHE A 129 4.13 11.36 -5.44
CA PHE A 129 3.32 11.91 -4.36
C PHE A 129 2.03 12.59 -4.85
N PRO A 130 2.04 13.50 -5.84
CA PRO A 130 0.84 14.21 -6.25
C PRO A 130 -0.22 13.31 -6.86
N LEU A 131 0.14 12.32 -7.69
CA LEU A 131 -0.83 11.51 -8.41
C LEU A 131 -1.80 10.77 -7.47
N PRO A 132 -1.37 9.89 -6.54
CA PRO A 132 -2.28 9.20 -5.65
C PRO A 132 -3.04 10.15 -4.72
N THR A 133 -2.45 11.29 -4.37
CA THR A 133 -3.12 12.33 -3.58
C THR A 133 -4.29 12.94 -4.36
N MET A 134 -4.11 13.26 -5.64
CA MET A 134 -5.17 13.76 -6.51
C MET A 134 -6.28 12.72 -6.68
N VAL A 135 -5.92 11.47 -6.91
CA VAL A 135 -6.87 10.35 -7.09
C VAL A 135 -7.72 10.12 -5.85
N ILE A 136 -7.11 10.13 -4.65
CA ILE A 136 -7.85 9.96 -3.41
C ILE A 136 -8.77 11.17 -3.12
N CYS A 137 -8.31 12.37 -3.46
CA CYS A 137 -9.14 13.58 -3.37
C CYS A 137 -10.36 13.51 -4.29
N ASP A 138 -10.19 13.01 -5.52
CA ASP A 138 -11.31 12.78 -6.44
C ASP A 138 -12.26 11.73 -5.89
N LEU A 139 -11.75 10.62 -5.38
CA LEU A 139 -12.56 9.54 -4.82
C LEU A 139 -13.40 9.97 -3.62
N LEU A 140 -12.84 10.81 -2.74
CA LEU A 140 -13.51 11.32 -1.54
C LEU A 140 -14.35 12.59 -1.83
N GLY A 141 -14.19 13.20 -3.00
CA GLY A 141 -14.86 14.45 -3.36
C GLY A 141 -14.31 15.67 -2.63
N VAL A 142 -12.97 15.72 -2.40
CA VAL A 142 -12.29 16.86 -1.81
C VAL A 142 -12.26 18.01 -2.84
N PRO A 143 -12.77 19.22 -2.50
CA PRO A 143 -12.74 20.38 -3.38
C PRO A 143 -11.31 20.76 -3.80
N LEU A 144 -11.15 21.29 -5.03
CA LEU A 144 -9.84 21.68 -5.56
C LEU A 144 -9.08 22.65 -4.64
N ALA A 145 -9.79 23.61 -4.06
CA ALA A 145 -9.19 24.63 -3.18
C ALA A 145 -8.60 24.03 -1.88
N ASP A 146 -9.05 22.84 -1.47
CA ASP A 146 -8.61 22.20 -0.23
C ASP A 146 -7.49 21.18 -0.43
N ARG A 147 -7.21 20.75 -1.69
CA ARG A 147 -6.35 19.60 -2.00
C ARG A 147 -4.90 19.78 -1.57
N GLU A 148 -4.34 20.96 -1.72
CA GLU A 148 -2.97 21.23 -1.31
C GLU A 148 -2.80 21.06 0.21
N ARG A 149 -3.66 21.71 0.98
CA ARG A 149 -3.68 21.63 2.45
C ARG A 149 -3.94 20.20 2.93
N PHE A 150 -4.90 19.51 2.31
CA PHE A 150 -5.22 18.13 2.59
C PHE A 150 -4.00 17.20 2.34
N GLY A 151 -3.30 17.38 1.22
CA GLY A 151 -2.08 16.62 0.91
C GLY A 151 -0.95 16.85 1.90
N GLN A 152 -0.79 18.09 2.42
CA GLN A 152 0.19 18.40 3.46
C GLN A 152 -0.11 17.64 4.77
N TRP A 153 -1.36 17.64 5.22
CA TRP A 153 -1.77 16.90 6.41
C TRP A 153 -1.63 15.39 6.24
N ALA A 154 -2.06 14.86 5.08
CA ALA A 154 -1.90 13.46 4.77
C ALA A 154 -0.43 13.02 4.85
N ARG A 155 0.50 13.81 4.29
CA ARG A 155 1.94 13.54 4.37
C ARG A 155 2.44 13.51 5.82
N GLY A 156 2.07 14.48 6.65
CA GLY A 156 2.50 14.58 8.03
C GLY A 156 2.01 13.41 8.90
N THR A 157 0.84 12.86 8.60
CA THR A 157 0.26 11.74 9.34
C THR A 157 1.13 10.48 9.31
N PHE A 158 1.90 10.26 8.25
CA PHE A 158 2.74 9.06 8.10
C PHE A 158 4.18 9.25 8.56
N ASP A 159 4.55 10.45 8.99
CA ASP A 159 5.88 10.75 9.51
C ASP A 159 5.97 10.39 11.00
N GLN A 160 6.70 9.33 11.31
CA GLN A 160 6.91 8.85 12.68
C GLN A 160 8.17 9.45 13.34
N SER A 161 8.89 10.33 12.67
CA SER A 161 10.04 11.03 13.26
C SER A 161 9.62 11.99 14.37
N ASP A 162 8.38 12.53 14.28
CA ASP A 162 7.74 13.35 15.30
C ASP A 162 6.30 12.85 15.56
N ASN A 163 6.14 12.05 16.60
CA ASN A 163 4.85 11.47 16.97
C ASN A 163 3.79 12.53 17.30
N GLN A 164 4.17 13.68 17.86
CA GLN A 164 3.22 14.75 18.17
C GLN A 164 2.74 15.44 16.89
N HIS A 165 3.65 15.72 15.97
CA HIS A 165 3.31 16.28 14.66
C HIS A 165 2.41 15.32 13.86
N SER A 166 2.75 14.03 13.83
CA SER A 166 1.94 12.99 13.18
C SER A 166 0.53 12.90 13.77
N ALA A 167 0.39 12.92 15.09
CA ALA A 167 -0.92 12.90 15.74
C ALA A 167 -1.74 14.17 15.44
N ASN A 168 -1.11 15.34 15.44
CA ASN A 168 -1.78 16.61 15.14
C ASN A 168 -2.28 16.66 13.69
N THR A 169 -1.44 16.27 12.72
CA THR A 169 -1.82 16.24 11.30
C THR A 169 -2.90 15.20 11.03
N PHE A 170 -2.83 14.06 11.70
CA PHE A 170 -3.91 13.08 11.64
C PHE A 170 -5.23 13.65 12.17
N GLN A 171 -5.24 14.34 13.31
CA GLN A 171 -6.45 14.96 13.85
C GLN A 171 -7.03 15.98 12.87
N GLN A 172 -6.18 16.81 12.23
CA GLN A 172 -6.61 17.75 11.19
C GLN A 172 -7.31 17.05 10.01
N VAL A 173 -6.80 15.88 9.60
CA VAL A 173 -7.45 15.07 8.56
C VAL A 173 -8.82 14.57 9.04
N VAL A 174 -8.91 14.04 10.26
CA VAL A 174 -10.17 13.54 10.84
C VAL A 174 -11.21 14.65 10.91
N ASP A 175 -10.83 15.82 11.41
CA ASP A 175 -11.72 16.98 11.53
C ASP A 175 -12.20 17.43 10.15
N TYR A 176 -11.29 17.55 9.19
CA TYR A 176 -11.62 17.93 7.83
C TYR A 176 -12.58 16.94 7.14
N ILE A 177 -12.34 15.63 7.25
CA ILE A 177 -13.24 14.62 6.66
C ILE A 177 -14.62 14.69 7.33
N THR A 178 -14.68 14.95 8.65
CA THR A 178 -15.96 15.14 9.36
C THR A 178 -16.72 16.36 8.84
N GLU A 179 -16.04 17.48 8.65
CA GLU A 179 -16.64 18.68 8.04
C GLU A 179 -17.08 18.42 6.58
N LEU A 180 -16.27 17.66 5.82
CA LEU A 180 -16.59 17.31 4.44
C LEU A 180 -17.85 16.45 4.37
N VAL A 181 -18.04 15.49 5.29
CA VAL A 181 -19.28 14.70 5.39
C VAL A 181 -20.48 15.60 5.64
N ALA A 182 -20.39 16.56 6.55
CA ALA A 182 -21.46 17.51 6.81
C ALA A 182 -21.81 18.36 5.57
N ARG A 183 -20.80 18.84 4.84
CA ARG A 183 -21.00 19.56 3.55
C ARG A 183 -21.68 18.69 2.51
N LYS A 184 -21.26 17.41 2.38
CA LYS A 184 -21.83 16.45 1.42
C LYS A 184 -23.29 16.03 1.72
N ARG A 185 -23.74 16.16 2.96
CA ARG A 185 -25.18 16.00 3.29
C ARG A 185 -26.05 17.12 2.71
N ILE A 186 -25.48 18.30 2.59
CA ILE A 186 -26.18 19.49 2.02
C ILE A 186 -26.04 19.48 0.50
N GLU A 187 -24.83 19.22 0.01
CA GLU A 187 -24.49 19.26 -1.41
C GLU A 187 -23.77 17.96 -1.81
N PRO A 188 -24.53 16.89 -2.10
CA PRO A 188 -23.94 15.60 -2.51
C PRO A 188 -23.30 15.68 -3.89
N GLY A 189 -22.16 14.96 -4.07
CA GLY A 189 -21.45 14.85 -5.33
C GLY A 189 -21.42 13.41 -5.85
N ASP A 190 -20.70 13.19 -6.96
CA ASP A 190 -20.39 11.85 -7.46
C ASP A 190 -19.09 11.35 -6.84
N ASP A 191 -19.12 11.05 -5.54
CA ASP A 191 -17.97 10.65 -4.74
C ASP A 191 -18.35 9.62 -3.67
N LEU A 192 -17.33 8.99 -3.07
CA LEU A 192 -17.48 7.92 -2.08
C LEU A 192 -18.27 8.37 -0.85
N LEU A 193 -18.00 9.57 -0.33
CA LEU A 193 -18.68 10.06 0.88
C LEU A 193 -20.16 10.27 0.62
N SER A 194 -20.51 10.88 -0.52
CA SER A 194 -21.91 11.09 -0.93
C SER A 194 -22.65 9.76 -1.12
N GLU A 195 -22.00 8.73 -1.67
CA GLU A 195 -22.57 7.39 -1.77
C GLU A 195 -22.77 6.68 -0.43
N LEU A 196 -21.86 6.91 0.53
CA LEU A 196 -22.02 6.38 1.89
C LEU A 196 -23.20 7.07 2.60
N ILE A 197 -23.36 8.38 2.41
CA ILE A 197 -24.51 9.16 2.92
C ILE A 197 -25.83 8.65 2.36
N ALA A 198 -25.85 8.32 1.06
CA ALA A 198 -27.04 7.82 0.38
C ALA A 198 -27.34 6.32 0.62
N HIS A 199 -26.55 5.64 1.50
CA HIS A 199 -26.71 4.21 1.77
C HIS A 199 -28.07 3.91 2.43
N LYS A 200 -28.84 2.98 1.82
CA LYS A 200 -30.25 2.74 2.20
C LYS A 200 -30.43 1.69 3.29
N ASP A 201 -29.48 0.78 3.47
CA ASP A 201 -29.60 -0.35 4.41
C ASP A 201 -29.15 0.02 5.83
N GLY A 202 -29.84 0.98 6.42
CA GLY A 202 -29.52 1.56 7.73
C GLY A 202 -28.69 2.84 7.60
N ALA A 203 -29.20 3.93 8.17
CA ALA A 203 -28.54 5.23 8.13
C ALA A 203 -27.18 5.16 8.85
N LEU A 204 -26.11 5.46 8.12
CA LEU A 204 -24.77 5.60 8.71
C LEU A 204 -24.70 6.96 9.42
N SER A 205 -24.14 6.97 10.62
CA SER A 205 -23.79 8.21 11.31
C SER A 205 -22.65 8.95 10.58
N ASP A 206 -22.55 10.26 10.77
CA ASP A 206 -21.47 11.07 10.20
C ASP A 206 -20.11 10.58 10.68
N ALA A 207 -20.02 10.15 11.93
CA ALA A 207 -18.82 9.57 12.51
C ALA A 207 -18.41 8.26 11.81
N GLU A 208 -19.35 7.37 11.48
CA GLU A 208 -19.07 6.14 10.73
C GLU A 208 -18.60 6.45 9.30
N ILE A 209 -19.24 7.42 8.62
CA ILE A 209 -18.86 7.82 7.26
C ILE A 209 -17.46 8.46 7.28
N ALA A 210 -17.19 9.36 8.22
CA ALA A 210 -15.90 9.99 8.38
C ALA A 210 -14.80 8.96 8.70
N HIS A 211 -15.10 7.97 9.55
CA HIS A 211 -14.18 6.86 9.83
C HIS A 211 -13.84 6.06 8.57
N LEU A 212 -14.84 5.72 7.75
CA LEU A 212 -14.61 5.02 6.48
C LEU A 212 -13.81 5.88 5.48
N GLY A 213 -14.07 7.18 5.41
CA GLY A 213 -13.32 8.13 4.59
C GLY A 213 -11.84 8.22 5.00
N ASN A 214 -11.58 8.34 6.31
CA ASN A 214 -10.23 8.33 6.87
C ASN A 214 -9.49 7.01 6.57
N ALA A 215 -10.20 5.88 6.69
CA ALA A 215 -9.64 4.58 6.35
C ALA A 215 -9.21 4.49 4.88
N VAL A 216 -10.06 4.95 3.96
CA VAL A 216 -9.76 4.98 2.52
C VAL A 216 -8.57 5.88 2.24
N LEU A 217 -8.48 7.05 2.86
CA LEU A 217 -7.31 7.91 2.75
C LEU A 217 -6.04 7.20 3.21
N LEU A 218 -6.01 6.75 4.48
CA LEU A 218 -4.79 6.22 5.09
C LEU A 218 -4.19 5.03 4.33
N PHE A 219 -5.03 4.16 3.75
CA PHE A 219 -4.55 2.98 3.03
C PHE A 219 -4.50 3.17 1.51
N GLY A 220 -5.09 4.25 1.00
CA GLY A 220 -5.34 4.43 -0.44
C GLY A 220 -4.23 5.13 -1.20
N TYR A 221 -3.42 5.97 -0.57
CA TYR A 221 -2.48 6.79 -1.34
C TYR A 221 -1.00 6.47 -1.09
N GLU A 222 -0.53 6.35 0.16
CA GLU A 222 0.89 6.21 0.46
C GLU A 222 1.50 4.92 -0.10
N THR A 223 0.75 3.83 -0.05
CA THR A 223 1.20 2.56 -0.63
C THR A 223 1.41 2.66 -2.15
N THR A 224 0.59 3.44 -2.85
CA THR A 224 0.72 3.66 -4.30
C THR A 224 1.91 4.58 -4.62
N ILE A 225 2.15 5.62 -3.82
CA ILE A 225 3.34 6.48 -3.91
C ILE A 225 4.61 5.62 -3.93
N VAL A 226 4.77 4.78 -2.91
CA VAL A 226 5.95 3.91 -2.79
C VAL A 226 6.05 2.94 -3.97
N ARG A 227 4.94 2.48 -4.55
CA ARG A 227 4.96 1.59 -5.72
C ARG A 227 5.37 2.31 -7.01
N ILE A 228 5.03 3.59 -7.18
CA ILE A 228 5.51 4.39 -8.31
C ILE A 228 7.03 4.59 -8.19
N ASP A 229 7.52 4.96 -7.01
CA ASP A 229 8.95 5.12 -6.74
C ASP A 229 9.73 3.84 -7.03
N LEU A 230 9.36 2.73 -6.38
CA LEU A 230 10.02 1.44 -6.52
C LEU A 230 9.90 0.89 -7.94
N GLY A 231 8.77 1.06 -8.59
CA GLY A 231 8.55 0.62 -9.97
C GLY A 231 9.42 1.37 -10.96
N THR A 232 9.59 2.68 -10.78
CA THR A 232 10.50 3.48 -11.60
C THR A 232 11.93 3.01 -11.43
N LEU A 233 12.39 2.80 -10.20
CA LEU A 233 13.75 2.31 -9.93
C LEU A 233 13.97 0.88 -10.47
N LEU A 234 12.97 -0.01 -10.36
CA LEU A 234 13.04 -1.36 -10.95
C LEU A 234 13.22 -1.29 -12.47
N LEU A 235 12.47 -0.43 -13.16
CA LEU A 235 12.59 -0.26 -14.60
C LEU A 235 13.90 0.43 -15.00
N LEU A 236 14.41 1.37 -14.21
CA LEU A 236 15.74 1.96 -14.44
C LEU A 236 16.88 0.96 -14.27
N ARG A 237 16.78 0.00 -13.34
CA ARG A 237 17.71 -1.11 -13.15
C ARG A 237 17.64 -2.18 -14.24
N ASN A 238 16.54 -2.24 -14.99
CA ASN A 238 16.30 -3.26 -16.02
C ASN A 238 16.10 -2.60 -17.40
N PRO A 239 17.16 -2.05 -18.01
CA PRO A 239 17.06 -1.22 -19.23
C PRO A 239 16.43 -1.96 -20.42
N ALA A 240 16.66 -3.28 -20.56
CA ALA A 240 16.05 -4.08 -21.62
C ALA A 240 14.51 -4.18 -21.44
N GLN A 241 14.04 -4.40 -20.20
CA GLN A 241 12.60 -4.45 -19.89
C GLN A 241 11.94 -3.06 -20.04
N ARG A 242 12.66 -2.00 -19.65
CA ARG A 242 12.23 -0.61 -19.84
C ARG A 242 12.08 -0.27 -21.32
N ALA A 243 13.06 -0.62 -22.15
CA ALA A 243 13.01 -0.42 -23.60
C ALA A 243 11.82 -1.19 -24.23
N LEU A 244 11.62 -2.44 -23.82
CA LEU A 244 10.48 -3.25 -24.25
C LEU A 244 9.14 -2.60 -23.88
N LEU A 245 9.03 -2.05 -22.66
CA LEU A 245 7.81 -1.36 -22.22
C LEU A 245 7.58 -0.05 -23.00
N ALA A 246 8.63 0.69 -23.29
CA ALA A 246 8.52 1.91 -24.08
C ALA A 246 8.08 1.63 -25.53
N GLU A 247 8.58 0.53 -26.14
CA GLU A 247 8.18 0.06 -27.48
C GLU A 247 6.76 -0.51 -27.49
N LYS A 248 6.36 -1.23 -26.43
CA LYS A 248 5.10 -1.95 -26.28
C LYS A 248 4.33 -1.51 -25.02
N PRO A 249 3.71 -0.33 -25.02
CA PRO A 249 3.01 0.22 -23.85
C PRO A 249 1.86 -0.68 -23.35
N GLU A 250 1.29 -1.53 -24.21
CA GLU A 250 0.28 -2.53 -23.83
C GLU A 250 0.79 -3.56 -22.82
N LEU A 251 2.11 -3.64 -22.60
CA LEU A 251 2.72 -4.47 -21.54
C LEU A 251 2.65 -3.81 -20.15
N ALA A 252 2.21 -2.55 -20.05
CA ALA A 252 2.14 -1.86 -18.76
C ALA A 252 1.36 -2.62 -17.67
N PRO A 253 0.22 -3.28 -17.94
CA PRO A 253 -0.41 -4.14 -16.94
C PRO A 253 0.48 -5.28 -16.45
N ALA A 254 1.30 -5.89 -17.32
CA ALA A 254 2.23 -6.95 -16.94
C ALA A 254 3.41 -6.38 -16.12
N ALA A 255 3.93 -5.21 -16.52
CA ALA A 255 4.94 -4.48 -15.77
C ALA A 255 4.46 -4.17 -14.34
N VAL A 256 3.23 -3.71 -14.19
CA VAL A 256 2.62 -3.42 -12.88
C VAL A 256 2.56 -4.66 -12.00
N GLU A 257 2.21 -5.83 -12.53
CA GLU A 257 2.21 -7.07 -11.73
C GLU A 257 3.63 -7.46 -11.26
N GLU A 258 4.67 -7.28 -12.08
CA GLU A 258 6.06 -7.52 -11.67
C GLU A 258 6.55 -6.45 -10.68
N ILE A 259 6.19 -5.19 -10.86
CA ILE A 259 6.48 -4.11 -9.91
C ILE A 259 5.82 -4.41 -8.55
N LEU A 260 4.57 -4.84 -8.55
CA LEU A 260 3.87 -5.21 -7.31
C LEU A 260 4.50 -6.44 -6.65
N ARG A 261 4.97 -7.40 -7.44
CA ARG A 261 5.63 -8.59 -6.93
C ARG A 261 7.01 -8.27 -6.33
N LEU A 262 7.85 -7.54 -7.04
CA LEU A 262 9.26 -7.30 -6.70
C LEU A 262 9.52 -5.97 -5.99
N GLY A 263 8.60 -5.02 -6.04
CA GLY A 263 8.76 -3.69 -5.47
C GLY A 263 8.81 -3.71 -3.95
N VAL A 264 9.92 -4.16 -3.41
CA VAL A 264 10.22 -4.18 -1.99
C VAL A 264 11.46 -3.34 -1.75
N GLY A 265 11.45 -2.47 -0.75
CA GLY A 265 12.56 -1.57 -0.45
C GLY A 265 12.83 -1.45 1.06
N GLY A 266 14.02 -0.90 1.39
CA GLY A 266 14.46 -0.70 2.77
C GLY A 266 15.04 -1.95 3.44
N LYS A 267 15.76 -1.75 4.55
CA LYS A 267 16.45 -2.85 5.26
C LYS A 267 15.55 -3.67 6.18
N GLY A 268 14.33 -3.28 6.43
CA GLY A 268 13.51 -3.93 7.45
C GLY A 268 12.01 -3.96 7.20
N SER A 269 11.49 -3.14 6.30
CA SER A 269 10.04 -2.98 6.10
C SER A 269 9.41 -3.99 5.15
N ASN A 270 10.12 -4.83 4.63
CA ASN A 270 9.97 -5.82 3.55
C ASN A 270 8.57 -6.44 3.36
N ALA A 271 7.52 -5.60 3.31
CA ALA A 271 6.15 -6.04 3.12
C ALA A 271 5.81 -7.23 4.05
N ILE A 272 6.04 -7.05 5.36
CA ILE A 272 5.62 -7.99 6.40
C ILE A 272 4.27 -7.55 6.94
N ILE A 273 3.31 -8.46 6.91
CA ILE A 273 2.01 -8.25 7.54
C ILE A 273 1.99 -8.94 8.90
N PRO A 274 1.98 -8.16 9.99
CA PRO A 274 1.87 -8.71 11.33
C PRO A 274 0.43 -9.15 11.64
N ARG A 275 0.31 -10.27 12.34
CA ARG A 275 -0.94 -10.85 12.87
C ARG A 275 -0.73 -11.37 14.27
N TYR A 276 -1.84 -11.66 14.96
CA TYR A 276 -1.86 -12.44 16.18
C TYR A 276 -2.77 -13.65 16.03
N ALA A 277 -2.38 -14.77 16.62
CA ALA A 277 -3.20 -15.97 16.64
C ALA A 277 -4.33 -15.80 17.68
N HIS A 278 -5.57 -15.87 17.24
CA HIS A 278 -6.76 -15.82 18.07
C HIS A 278 -7.16 -17.23 18.60
N SER A 279 -6.60 -18.26 18.00
CA SER A 279 -6.65 -19.65 18.48
C SER A 279 -5.45 -20.41 17.93
N ASP A 280 -5.19 -21.59 18.49
CA ASP A 280 -4.07 -22.43 18.09
C ASP A 280 -4.11 -22.80 16.59
N ILE A 281 -2.97 -22.70 15.92
CA ILE A 281 -2.78 -23.01 14.50
C ILE A 281 -1.59 -23.94 14.35
N THR A 282 -1.69 -24.96 13.49
CA THR A 282 -0.56 -25.82 13.14
C THR A 282 -0.11 -25.54 11.70
N VAL A 283 1.18 -25.29 11.51
CA VAL A 283 1.83 -25.09 10.21
C VAL A 283 2.97 -26.11 10.09
N GLY A 284 2.78 -27.15 9.29
CA GLY A 284 3.68 -28.30 9.30
C GLY A 284 3.72 -28.95 10.69
N GLU A 285 4.92 -29.03 11.26
CA GLU A 285 5.12 -29.54 12.64
C GLU A 285 5.09 -28.43 13.70
N THR A 286 5.03 -27.16 13.28
CA THR A 286 5.07 -26.01 14.19
C THR A 286 3.70 -25.69 14.72
N LYS A 287 3.58 -25.56 16.06
CA LYS A 287 2.37 -25.12 16.73
C LYS A 287 2.48 -23.65 17.13
N ILE A 288 1.68 -22.80 16.49
CA ILE A 288 1.44 -21.39 16.85
C ILE A 288 0.32 -21.40 17.90
N ARG A 289 0.57 -20.80 19.05
CA ARG A 289 -0.40 -20.74 20.14
C ARG A 289 -1.23 -19.46 20.08
N THR A 290 -2.38 -19.50 20.72
CA THR A 290 -3.20 -18.31 20.96
C THR A 290 -2.36 -17.21 21.61
N GLY A 291 -2.42 -15.98 21.06
CA GLY A 291 -1.63 -14.83 21.49
C GLY A 291 -0.28 -14.66 20.78
N ASP A 292 0.24 -15.71 20.13
CA ASP A 292 1.51 -15.61 19.41
C ASP A 292 1.43 -14.57 18.28
N ALA A 293 2.49 -13.78 18.17
CA ALA A 293 2.69 -12.89 17.00
C ALA A 293 3.16 -13.68 15.78
N VAL A 294 2.56 -13.41 14.64
CA VAL A 294 2.85 -14.06 13.34
C VAL A 294 3.17 -13.00 12.29
N MET A 295 4.38 -13.03 11.77
CA MET A 295 4.91 -12.10 10.78
C MET A 295 4.85 -12.74 9.39
N LEU A 296 3.86 -12.36 8.59
CA LEU A 296 3.65 -12.88 7.24
C LEU A 296 4.49 -12.08 6.24
N ALA A 297 5.64 -12.62 5.83
CA ALA A 297 6.61 -11.95 4.95
C ALA A 297 6.16 -12.03 3.48
N ILE A 298 5.19 -11.21 3.10
CA ILE A 298 4.66 -11.13 1.72
C ILE A 298 5.78 -10.84 0.72
N GLY A 299 6.70 -9.95 1.06
CA GLY A 299 7.86 -9.64 0.22
C GLY A 299 8.64 -10.91 -0.10
N ALA A 300 9.07 -11.66 0.91
CA ALA A 300 9.81 -12.91 0.73
C ALA A 300 9.01 -13.96 -0.05
N ALA A 301 7.71 -14.08 0.23
CA ALA A 301 6.83 -15.01 -0.47
C ALA A 301 6.73 -14.71 -1.97
N ASN A 302 6.77 -13.45 -2.36
CA ASN A 302 6.75 -13.03 -3.77
C ASN A 302 8.08 -13.31 -4.51
N TYR A 303 9.18 -13.58 -3.78
CA TYR A 303 10.47 -14.01 -4.31
C TYR A 303 10.67 -15.53 -4.25
N ASP A 304 9.73 -16.28 -3.67
CA ASP A 304 9.86 -17.73 -3.49
C ASP A 304 9.95 -18.45 -4.84
N GLY A 305 11.12 -19.02 -5.14
CA GLY A 305 11.40 -19.76 -6.38
C GLY A 305 10.51 -21.00 -6.57
N ARG A 306 9.86 -21.51 -5.50
CA ARG A 306 8.87 -22.61 -5.57
C ARG A 306 7.55 -22.15 -6.20
N ALA A 307 7.24 -20.85 -6.05
CA ALA A 307 6.03 -20.23 -6.60
C ALA A 307 6.30 -19.47 -7.90
N PHE A 308 7.48 -18.86 -7.99
CA PHE A 308 7.93 -18.03 -9.11
C PHE A 308 9.33 -18.48 -9.54
N PRO A 309 9.45 -19.37 -10.52
CA PRO A 309 10.76 -19.71 -11.10
C PRO A 309 11.51 -18.44 -11.47
N ASP A 310 12.81 -18.35 -11.15
CA ASP A 310 13.63 -17.13 -11.30
C ASP A 310 12.97 -15.92 -10.62
N GLY A 311 12.52 -16.11 -9.38
CA GLY A 311 11.66 -15.17 -8.66
C GLY A 311 12.30 -13.82 -8.36
N ASP A 312 13.61 -13.67 -8.47
CA ASP A 312 14.40 -12.45 -8.34
C ASP A 312 14.50 -11.63 -9.63
N LEU A 313 14.22 -12.22 -10.80
CA LEU A 313 14.26 -11.53 -12.08
C LEU A 313 12.97 -10.70 -12.31
N PHE A 314 13.19 -9.48 -12.82
CA PHE A 314 12.12 -8.61 -13.31
C PHE A 314 11.85 -8.92 -14.78
N ASP A 315 10.72 -9.54 -15.09
CA ASP A 315 10.39 -10.03 -16.42
C ASP A 315 8.93 -9.72 -16.81
N LEU A 316 8.75 -8.83 -17.78
CA LEU A 316 7.42 -8.43 -18.29
C LEU A 316 6.70 -9.56 -19.04
N ALA A 317 7.45 -10.54 -19.56
CA ALA A 317 6.91 -11.71 -20.26
C ALA A 317 6.67 -12.92 -19.33
N ARG A 318 6.89 -12.75 -18.01
CA ARG A 318 6.75 -13.83 -17.06
C ARG A 318 5.42 -14.55 -17.17
N HIS A 319 5.50 -15.86 -17.38
CA HIS A 319 4.34 -16.71 -17.23
C HIS A 319 3.94 -16.80 -15.74
N LYS A 320 2.70 -16.45 -15.42
CA LYS A 320 2.23 -16.30 -14.02
C LYS A 320 1.32 -17.47 -13.63
N PRO A 321 1.88 -18.60 -13.19
CA PRO A 321 1.06 -19.72 -12.69
C PRO A 321 0.38 -19.40 -11.36
N LYS A 322 0.97 -18.51 -10.54
CA LYS A 322 0.44 -18.04 -9.26
C LYS A 322 0.36 -16.51 -9.25
N SER A 323 -0.64 -15.96 -8.52
CA SER A 323 -0.76 -14.51 -8.29
C SER A 323 0.18 -14.07 -7.17
N HIS A 324 0.84 -12.92 -7.32
CA HIS A 324 1.62 -12.34 -6.22
C HIS A 324 0.73 -11.98 -5.01
N LEU A 325 1.33 -11.86 -3.83
CA LEU A 325 0.64 -11.57 -2.58
C LEU A 325 0.70 -10.09 -2.16
N ALA A 326 1.13 -9.19 -3.03
CA ALA A 326 1.26 -7.76 -2.69
C ALA A 326 -0.06 -7.11 -2.21
N PHE A 327 -1.20 -7.63 -2.63
CA PHE A 327 -2.51 -7.20 -2.17
C PHE A 327 -3.08 -8.05 -1.02
N GLY A 328 -2.26 -8.90 -0.41
CA GLY A 328 -2.72 -9.89 0.56
C GLY A 328 -3.54 -11.02 -0.07
N HIS A 329 -4.24 -11.78 0.75
CA HIS A 329 -5.11 -12.88 0.33
C HIS A 329 -6.25 -13.09 1.33
N GLY A 330 -7.33 -13.79 0.93
CA GLY A 330 -8.46 -14.15 1.78
C GLY A 330 -9.37 -12.97 2.11
N VAL A 331 -9.97 -13.01 3.30
CA VAL A 331 -11.01 -12.05 3.73
C VAL A 331 -10.50 -10.62 3.85
N ARG A 332 -9.19 -10.43 4.05
CA ARG A 332 -8.53 -9.12 4.17
C ARG A 332 -7.81 -8.68 2.89
N HIS A 333 -8.12 -9.31 1.75
CA HIS A 333 -7.57 -8.92 0.46
C HIS A 333 -7.84 -7.44 0.16
N CYS A 334 -6.87 -6.72 -0.39
CA CYS A 334 -6.95 -5.27 -0.63
C CYS A 334 -8.20 -4.88 -1.41
N ILE A 335 -8.95 -3.92 -0.87
CA ILE A 335 -10.16 -3.38 -1.51
C ILE A 335 -9.77 -2.53 -2.72
N GLY A 336 -8.72 -1.70 -2.58
CA GLY A 336 -8.26 -0.75 -3.59
C GLY A 336 -7.45 -1.36 -4.74
N ARG A 337 -7.26 -2.69 -4.79
CA ARG A 337 -6.39 -3.36 -5.77
C ARG A 337 -6.65 -2.99 -7.23
N THR A 338 -7.91 -2.71 -7.59
CA THR A 338 -8.29 -2.33 -8.97
C THR A 338 -7.85 -0.89 -9.24
N LEU A 339 -8.08 0.02 -8.29
CA LEU A 339 -7.67 1.42 -8.39
C LEU A 339 -6.15 1.53 -8.50
N ALA A 340 -5.41 0.90 -7.59
CA ALA A 340 -3.95 0.90 -7.61
C ALA A 340 -3.38 0.39 -8.95
N ARG A 341 -3.96 -0.66 -9.53
CA ARG A 341 -3.54 -1.14 -10.86
C ARG A 341 -3.82 -0.13 -11.96
N ILE A 342 -4.94 0.58 -11.91
CA ILE A 342 -5.26 1.63 -12.89
C ILE A 342 -4.26 2.77 -12.78
N GLU A 343 -3.96 3.24 -11.59
CA GLU A 343 -2.97 4.30 -11.34
C GLU A 343 -1.57 3.91 -11.84
N LEU A 344 -1.07 2.76 -11.38
CA LEU A 344 0.25 2.28 -11.77
C LEU A 344 0.35 2.01 -13.28
N THR A 345 -0.72 1.44 -13.89
CA THR A 345 -0.74 1.22 -15.35
C THR A 345 -0.68 2.54 -16.09
N ALA A 346 -1.47 3.55 -15.67
CA ALA A 346 -1.46 4.87 -16.31
C ALA A 346 -0.07 5.53 -16.25
N VAL A 347 0.63 5.40 -15.11
CA VAL A 347 2.01 5.91 -14.96
C VAL A 347 2.97 5.18 -15.90
N PHE A 348 3.09 3.85 -15.79
CA PHE A 348 4.13 3.10 -16.48
C PHE A 348 3.87 2.91 -17.97
N GLU A 349 2.64 3.04 -18.44
CA GLU A 349 2.30 3.14 -19.87
C GLU A 349 2.85 4.43 -20.49
N ARG A 350 2.98 5.52 -19.72
CA ARG A 350 3.30 6.86 -20.22
C ARG A 350 4.70 7.33 -19.88
N LEU A 351 5.20 7.06 -18.69
CA LEU A 351 6.43 7.63 -18.13
C LEU A 351 7.63 7.49 -19.09
N PHE A 352 7.99 6.26 -19.47
CA PHE A 352 9.17 6.02 -20.30
C PHE A 352 8.95 6.28 -21.79
N ARG A 353 7.72 6.39 -22.23
CA ARG A 353 7.40 6.83 -23.59
C ARG A 353 7.56 8.35 -23.74
N ARG A 354 7.20 9.10 -22.68
CA ARG A 354 7.29 10.56 -22.68
C ARG A 354 8.67 11.08 -22.30
N LEU A 355 9.36 10.34 -21.43
CA LEU A 355 10.70 10.64 -20.94
C LEU A 355 11.63 9.43 -21.20
N PRO A 356 11.98 9.14 -22.47
CA PRO A 356 12.73 7.93 -22.84
C PRO A 356 14.14 7.90 -22.24
N ASP A 357 14.75 9.07 -22.06
CA ASP A 357 16.10 9.21 -21.49
C ASP A 357 16.10 9.37 -19.96
N LEU A 358 14.95 9.13 -19.31
CA LEU A 358 14.84 9.21 -17.86
C LEU A 358 15.88 8.32 -17.17
N ARG A 359 16.68 8.92 -16.32
CA ARG A 359 17.71 8.24 -15.51
C ARG A 359 17.87 8.95 -14.17
N LEU A 360 18.48 8.27 -13.20
CA LEU A 360 18.86 8.92 -11.96
C LEU A 360 19.90 10.00 -12.21
N ALA A 361 19.74 11.14 -11.55
CA ALA A 361 20.71 12.24 -11.56
C ALA A 361 21.84 12.03 -10.54
N VAL A 362 21.70 11.03 -9.67
CA VAL A 362 22.64 10.69 -8.59
C VAL A 362 22.86 9.17 -8.57
N PRO A 363 23.96 8.67 -7.98
CA PRO A 363 24.15 7.23 -7.77
C PRO A 363 22.99 6.67 -6.93
N GLU A 364 22.52 5.47 -7.28
CA GLU A 364 21.35 4.86 -6.60
C GLU A 364 21.61 4.62 -5.10
N GLU A 365 22.82 4.29 -4.71
CA GLU A 365 23.25 4.09 -3.32
C GLU A 365 23.16 5.35 -2.47
N SER A 366 23.08 6.54 -3.09
CA SER A 366 22.88 7.82 -2.40
C SER A 366 21.43 8.11 -2.06
N LEU A 367 20.48 7.40 -2.68
CA LEU A 367 19.08 7.54 -2.36
C LEU A 367 18.80 7.15 -0.90
N ARG A 368 18.01 7.95 -0.21
CA ARG A 368 17.71 7.73 1.21
C ARG A 368 16.33 7.12 1.36
N TRP A 369 16.28 5.94 2.00
CA TRP A 369 15.05 5.28 2.38
C TRP A 369 14.59 5.78 3.75
N GLN A 370 13.35 6.22 3.85
CA GLN A 370 12.73 6.72 5.09
C GLN A 370 12.22 5.55 5.94
N GLU A 371 13.04 5.09 6.89
CA GLU A 371 12.65 4.01 7.81
C GLU A 371 11.60 4.46 8.84
N HIS A 372 11.48 5.78 9.07
CA HIS A 372 10.51 6.36 9.99
C HIS A 372 9.10 6.51 9.41
N ARG A 373 8.88 6.21 8.13
CA ARG A 373 7.53 6.16 7.55
C ARG A 373 6.91 4.77 7.68
N ILE A 374 5.61 4.72 7.93
CA ILE A 374 4.87 3.45 8.12
C ILE A 374 5.04 2.51 6.92
N THR A 375 5.00 3.04 5.70
CA THR A 375 5.16 2.28 4.46
C THR A 375 6.58 2.31 3.92
N GLY A 376 7.49 3.05 4.56
CA GLY A 376 8.77 3.42 4.00
C GLY A 376 8.62 4.43 2.86
N GLY A 377 9.58 4.44 1.93
CA GLY A 377 9.60 5.35 0.78
C GLY A 377 10.92 6.06 0.66
N PHE A 378 11.06 6.92 -0.34
CA PHE A 378 12.26 7.73 -0.54
C PHE A 378 12.00 9.18 -0.10
N ASP A 379 13.07 9.86 0.37
CA ASP A 379 13.03 11.30 0.62
C ASP A 379 12.84 12.07 -0.65
N GLU A 380 13.63 11.69 -1.65
CA GLU A 380 13.65 12.25 -2.99
C GLU A 380 14.22 11.23 -3.99
N ILE A 381 13.84 11.35 -5.24
CA ILE A 381 14.41 10.58 -6.35
C ILE A 381 14.81 11.57 -7.46
N PRO A 382 16.02 12.15 -7.38
CA PRO A 382 16.50 13.09 -8.38
C PRO A 382 16.69 12.39 -9.72
N VAL A 383 16.02 12.87 -10.76
CA VAL A 383 16.09 12.34 -12.13
C VAL A 383 16.46 13.41 -13.14
N THR A 384 17.02 12.95 -14.24
CA THR A 384 17.26 13.77 -15.45
C THR A 384 16.79 13.01 -16.69
N PHE A 385 16.46 13.73 -17.75
CA PHE A 385 15.95 13.20 -19.01
C PHE A 385 16.25 14.15 -20.15
#